data_77af6f993c0504ee552028dbb6f42691
#
_entry.id   77af6f993c0504ee552028dbb6f42691
#
_cell.length_a   1.000
_cell.length_b   1.000
_cell.length_c   1.000
_cell.angle_alpha   90.00
_cell.angle_beta   90.00
_cell.angle_gamma   90.00
#
_symmetry.space_group_name_H-M   'P 1'
#
loop_
_entity.id
_entity.type
_entity.pdbx_description
1 polymer ?
#
loop_
_entity_poly.entity_id
_entity_poly.type
_entity_poly.pdbx_seq_one_letter_code
_entity_poly.pdbx_strand_id
1 'polypeptide(L)'
;MEYNEVDSPGADYFVKKRLDQIMHLDPLIDCIILGCTHYPLLMPKILKYLPAGVRVVPQGEYVADSLSRYFVNHPEIEARCSKGCNAHYLTTENPDRFRQQAQIFLHEPVDVEKITLG
;
A
#
# COMPACT_ATOMS: atom_id res chain seq x y z
N MET A 1 -3.03 -7.30 -12.14
CA MET A 1 -2.35 -6.06 -12.57
C MET A 1 -0.87 -6.35 -12.53
N GLU A 2 -0.21 -6.46 -13.66
CA GLU A 2 1.23 -6.69 -13.69
C GLU A 2 1.95 -5.38 -13.34
N TYR A 3 2.88 -5.45 -12.40
CA TYR A 3 3.51 -4.28 -11.77
C TYR A 3 4.29 -3.36 -12.72
N ASN A 4 4.65 -3.85 -13.90
CA ASN A 4 5.35 -3.04 -14.90
C ASN A 4 4.45 -2.02 -15.63
N GLU A 5 3.15 -1.98 -15.34
CA GLU A 5 2.20 -1.11 -16.05
C GLU A 5 1.69 0.05 -15.19
N VAL A 6 2.20 0.24 -13.96
CA VAL A 6 1.77 1.34 -13.10
C VAL A 6 1.91 2.69 -13.80
N ASP A 7 2.96 2.89 -14.60
CA ASP A 7 3.22 4.14 -15.33
C ASP A 7 2.66 4.14 -16.76
N SER A 8 1.93 3.10 -17.15
CA SER A 8 1.36 3.00 -18.50
C SER A 8 0.19 3.99 -18.71
N PRO A 9 -0.07 4.39 -19.98
CA PRO A 9 -1.28 5.13 -20.33
C PRO A 9 -2.57 4.38 -19.99
N GLY A 10 -2.52 3.03 -19.99
CA GLY A 10 -3.63 2.20 -19.57
C GLY A 10 -3.99 2.39 -18.10
N ALA A 11 -2.99 2.51 -17.21
CA ALA A 11 -3.22 2.79 -15.80
C ALA A 11 -3.88 4.17 -15.61
N ASP A 12 -3.43 5.20 -16.34
CA ASP A 12 -4.07 6.52 -16.35
C ASP A 12 -5.56 6.44 -16.74
N TYR A 13 -5.87 5.72 -17.80
CA TYR A 13 -7.25 5.53 -18.26
C TYR A 13 -8.12 4.85 -17.19
N PHE A 14 -7.63 3.76 -16.59
CA PHE A 14 -8.40 3.04 -15.59
C PHE A 14 -8.59 3.82 -14.29
N VAL A 15 -7.57 4.51 -13.81
CA VAL A 15 -7.67 5.36 -12.62
C VAL A 15 -8.70 6.46 -12.85
N LYS A 16 -8.57 7.21 -13.95
CA LYS A 16 -9.51 8.26 -14.30
C LYS A 16 -10.94 7.73 -14.41
N LYS A 17 -11.14 6.64 -15.15
CA LYS A 17 -12.46 6.02 -15.32
C LYS A 17 -13.10 5.63 -13.99
N ARG A 18 -12.33 5.08 -13.04
CA ARG A 18 -12.86 4.69 -11.73
C ARG A 18 -13.21 5.89 -10.85
N LEU A 19 -12.39 6.92 -10.85
CA LEU A 19 -12.70 8.16 -10.15
C LEU A 19 -13.95 8.82 -10.72
N ASP A 20 -14.04 8.95 -12.05
CA ASP A 20 -15.21 9.50 -12.72
C ASP A 20 -16.48 8.71 -12.35
N GLN A 21 -16.41 7.37 -12.32
CA GLN A 21 -17.54 6.51 -11.93
C GLN A 21 -18.00 6.76 -10.49
N ILE A 22 -17.06 6.82 -9.53
CA ILE A 22 -17.39 7.05 -8.12
C ILE A 22 -18.03 8.43 -7.93
N MET A 23 -17.45 9.46 -8.52
CA MET A 23 -17.96 10.84 -8.43
C MET A 23 -19.29 11.03 -9.16
N HIS A 24 -19.57 10.19 -10.17
CA HIS A 24 -20.86 10.20 -10.84
C HIS A 24 -21.98 9.54 -10.02
N LEU A 25 -21.62 8.55 -9.20
CA LEU A 25 -22.58 7.91 -8.27
C LEU A 25 -23.01 8.85 -7.14
N ASP A 26 -22.06 9.60 -6.60
CA ASP A 26 -22.37 10.61 -5.58
C ASP A 26 -21.38 11.79 -5.70
N PRO A 27 -21.83 12.95 -6.19
CA PRO A 27 -21.00 14.14 -6.31
C PRO A 27 -20.66 14.82 -4.97
N LEU A 28 -21.24 14.37 -3.85
CA LEU A 28 -20.95 14.88 -2.52
C LEU A 28 -19.80 14.15 -1.80
N ILE A 29 -19.18 13.18 -2.46
CA ILE A 29 -18.01 12.49 -1.93
C ILE A 29 -16.86 13.50 -1.75
N ASP A 30 -16.40 13.64 -0.52
CA ASP A 30 -15.26 14.49 -0.14
C ASP A 30 -14.03 13.68 0.30
N CYS A 31 -14.18 12.35 0.44
CA CYS A 31 -13.11 11.47 0.91
C CYS A 31 -13.17 10.09 0.25
N ILE A 32 -12.02 9.61 -0.22
CA ILE A 32 -11.84 8.28 -0.81
C ILE A 32 -10.82 7.51 0.00
N ILE A 33 -11.22 6.35 0.55
CA ILE A 33 -10.31 5.45 1.26
C ILE A 33 -9.78 4.40 0.28
N LEU A 34 -8.45 4.28 0.21
CA LEU A 34 -7.80 3.25 -0.61
C LEU A 34 -7.81 1.91 0.14
N GLY A 35 -8.81 1.08 -0.11
CA GLY A 35 -9.03 -0.19 0.57
C GLY A 35 -8.15 -1.35 0.10
N CYS A 36 -7.21 -1.12 -0.82
CA CYS A 36 -6.29 -2.14 -1.31
C CYS A 36 -4.84 -1.73 -1.05
N THR A 37 -4.03 -2.66 -0.60
CA THR A 37 -2.60 -2.45 -0.27
C THR A 37 -1.75 -2.03 -1.48
N HIS A 38 -2.21 -2.29 -2.70
CA HIS A 38 -1.50 -1.93 -3.94
C HIS A 38 -1.85 -0.52 -4.46
N TYR A 39 -2.95 0.07 -4.01
CA TYR A 39 -3.37 1.39 -4.49
C TYR A 39 -2.39 2.53 -4.20
N PRO A 40 -1.60 2.51 -3.12
CA PRO A 40 -0.56 3.52 -2.92
C PRO A 40 0.44 3.65 -4.08
N LEU A 41 0.69 2.57 -4.84
CA LEU A 41 1.53 2.63 -6.06
C LEU A 41 0.92 3.52 -7.16
N LEU A 42 -0.40 3.64 -7.18
CA LEU A 42 -1.14 4.48 -8.12
C LEU A 42 -1.37 5.91 -7.60
N MET A 43 -0.86 6.24 -6.41
CA MET A 43 -1.11 7.52 -5.76
C MET A 43 -0.83 8.73 -6.67
N PRO A 44 0.30 8.81 -7.40
CA PRO A 44 0.56 9.94 -8.29
C PRO A 44 -0.52 10.10 -9.36
N LYS A 45 -1.04 8.97 -9.89
CA LYS A 45 -2.11 8.99 -10.89
C LYS A 45 -3.48 9.31 -10.28
N ILE A 46 -3.76 8.78 -9.08
CA ILE A 46 -4.99 9.08 -8.34
C ILE A 46 -5.05 10.59 -8.09
N LEU A 47 -3.99 11.18 -7.54
CA LEU A 47 -3.92 12.62 -7.26
C LEU A 47 -4.04 13.49 -8.52
N LYS A 48 -3.51 13.01 -9.66
CA LYS A 48 -3.59 13.70 -10.96
C LYS A 48 -5.03 13.87 -11.45
N TYR A 49 -5.89 12.88 -11.18
CA TYR A 49 -7.28 12.86 -11.68
C TYR A 49 -8.32 13.11 -10.59
N LEU A 50 -7.89 13.30 -9.35
CA LEU A 50 -8.77 13.56 -8.22
C LEU A 50 -9.44 14.93 -8.36
N PRO A 51 -10.77 15.03 -8.21
CA PRO A 51 -11.45 16.31 -8.19
C PRO A 51 -10.99 17.21 -7.04
N ALA A 52 -11.03 18.52 -7.27
CA ALA A 52 -10.72 19.49 -6.23
C ALA A 52 -11.66 19.34 -5.02
N GLY A 53 -11.11 19.37 -3.82
CA GLY A 53 -11.87 19.23 -2.57
C GLY A 53 -12.07 17.78 -2.09
N VAL A 54 -11.74 16.79 -2.91
CA VAL A 54 -11.78 15.38 -2.49
C VAL A 54 -10.43 14.99 -1.89
N ARG A 55 -10.45 14.32 -0.72
CA ARG A 55 -9.25 13.78 -0.06
C ARG A 55 -9.08 12.30 -0.34
N VAL A 56 -7.83 11.85 -0.42
CA VAL A 56 -7.50 10.42 -0.48
C VAL A 56 -6.83 10.01 0.81
N VAL A 57 -7.26 8.88 1.37
CA VAL A 57 -6.73 8.30 2.61
C VAL A 57 -6.06 6.97 2.27
N PRO A 58 -4.72 6.93 2.18
CA PRO A 58 -3.98 5.66 2.15
C PRO A 58 -4.01 5.05 3.55
N GLN A 59 -4.24 3.74 3.65
CA GLN A 59 -4.39 3.10 4.96
C GLN A 59 -3.07 2.96 5.73
N GLY A 60 -1.93 2.81 5.02
CA GLY A 60 -0.66 2.42 5.63
C GLY A 60 -0.21 3.34 6.76
N GLU A 61 -0.14 4.64 6.52
CA GLU A 61 0.29 5.63 7.52
C GLU A 61 -0.64 5.66 8.74
N TYR A 62 -1.95 5.64 8.50
CA TYR A 62 -2.93 5.64 9.59
C TYR A 62 -2.85 4.39 10.46
N VAL A 63 -2.62 3.22 9.84
CA VAL A 63 -2.42 1.97 10.57
C VAL A 63 -1.13 2.00 11.38
N ALA A 64 -0.03 2.49 10.79
CA ALA A 64 1.26 2.61 11.48
C ALA A 64 1.17 3.56 12.70
N ASP A 65 0.56 4.72 12.53
CA ASP A 65 0.33 5.67 13.63
C ASP A 65 -0.58 5.09 14.71
N SER A 66 -1.61 4.36 14.31
CA SER A 66 -2.52 3.69 15.26
C SER A 66 -1.81 2.60 16.04
N LEU A 67 -0.95 1.81 15.37
CA LEU A 67 -0.13 0.78 16.01
C LEU A 67 0.88 1.39 16.99
N SER A 68 1.52 2.48 16.61
CA SER A 68 2.45 3.20 17.48
C SER A 68 1.76 3.68 18.76
N ARG A 69 0.58 4.26 18.63
CA ARG A 69 -0.23 4.66 19.81
C ARG A 69 -0.70 3.46 20.64
N TYR A 70 -1.02 2.36 19.98
CA TYR A 70 -1.38 1.12 20.67
C TYR A 70 -0.25 0.63 21.57
N PHE A 71 0.98 0.60 21.08
CA PHE A 71 2.15 0.19 21.89
C PHE A 71 2.44 1.13 23.05
N VAL A 72 2.21 2.44 22.89
CA VAL A 72 2.32 3.39 24.03
C VAL A 72 1.31 3.07 25.12
N ASN A 73 0.10 2.68 24.74
CA ASN A 73 -0.98 2.34 25.68
C ASN A 73 -0.88 0.91 26.23
N HIS A 74 -0.07 0.05 25.60
CA HIS A 74 0.10 -1.35 25.95
C HIS A 74 1.60 -1.72 26.07
N PRO A 75 2.33 -1.15 27.06
CA PRO A 75 3.76 -1.38 27.20
C PRO A 75 4.09 -2.85 27.46
N GLU A 76 3.19 -3.63 28.05
CA GLU A 76 3.32 -5.07 28.23
C GLU A 76 3.37 -5.85 26.92
N ILE A 77 2.68 -5.38 25.87
CA ILE A 77 2.74 -5.96 24.54
C ILE A 77 4.02 -5.51 23.82
N GLU A 78 4.33 -4.21 23.90
CA GLU A 78 5.54 -3.64 23.30
C GLU A 78 6.82 -4.31 23.84
N ALA A 79 6.88 -4.57 25.13
CA ALA A 79 8.01 -5.24 25.76
C ALA A 79 8.25 -6.69 25.28
N ARG A 80 7.22 -7.36 24.76
CA ARG A 80 7.30 -8.72 24.20
C ARG A 80 7.70 -8.75 22.72
N CYS A 81 7.71 -7.61 22.05
CA CYS A 81 8.13 -7.51 20.66
C CYS A 81 9.65 -7.53 20.56
N SER A 82 10.17 -8.17 19.51
CA SER A 82 11.58 -8.09 19.18
C SER A 82 11.99 -6.66 18.86
N LYS A 83 13.24 -6.33 19.13
CA LYS A 83 13.82 -5.00 18.90
C LYS A 83 14.85 -5.09 17.77
N GLY A 84 15.22 -3.93 17.22
CA GLY A 84 16.31 -3.84 16.24
C GLY A 84 15.83 -3.62 14.80
N CYS A 85 14.52 -3.44 14.56
CA CYS A 85 13.98 -3.09 13.24
C CYS A 85 14.38 -4.08 12.13
N ASN A 86 14.52 -5.37 12.45
CA ASN A 86 14.83 -6.41 11.48
C ASN A 86 13.53 -6.97 10.89
N ALA A 87 13.42 -6.94 9.57
CA ALA A 87 12.34 -7.58 8.83
C ALA A 87 12.88 -8.84 8.13
N HIS A 88 12.15 -9.96 8.27
CA HIS A 88 12.41 -11.19 7.55
C HIS A 88 11.28 -11.42 6.55
N TYR A 89 11.63 -11.53 5.27
CA TYR A 89 10.66 -11.74 4.21
C TYR A 89 10.66 -13.21 3.79
N LEU A 90 9.52 -13.85 3.94
CA LEU A 90 9.34 -15.28 3.62
C LEU A 90 8.34 -15.41 2.47
N THR A 91 8.62 -16.31 1.53
CA THR A 91 7.71 -16.59 0.42
C THR A 91 7.65 -18.07 0.12
N THR A 92 6.50 -18.55 -0.32
CA THR A 92 6.31 -19.90 -0.89
C THR A 92 6.58 -19.91 -2.40
N GLU A 93 6.67 -18.75 -3.02
CA GLU A 93 6.89 -18.58 -4.45
C GLU A 93 8.38 -18.40 -4.79
N ASN A 94 8.66 -17.85 -5.97
CA ASN A 94 10.02 -17.52 -6.41
C ASN A 94 10.56 -16.31 -5.62
N PRO A 95 11.66 -16.44 -4.84
CA PRO A 95 12.22 -15.36 -4.04
C PRO A 95 12.71 -14.16 -4.88
N ASP A 96 13.22 -14.41 -6.10
CA ASP A 96 13.71 -13.33 -6.94
C ASP A 96 12.58 -12.45 -7.46
N ARG A 97 11.45 -13.07 -7.82
CA ARG A 97 10.25 -12.32 -8.21
C ARG A 97 9.69 -11.51 -7.04
N PHE A 98 9.64 -12.10 -5.85
CA PHE A 98 9.22 -11.40 -4.63
C PHE A 98 10.16 -10.21 -4.34
N ARG A 99 11.47 -10.42 -4.40
CA ARG A 99 12.49 -9.39 -4.15
C ARG A 99 12.34 -8.20 -5.11
N GLN A 100 12.16 -8.47 -6.39
CA GLN A 100 11.94 -7.41 -7.40
C GLN A 100 10.68 -6.60 -7.12
N GLN A 101 9.59 -7.26 -6.73
CA GLN A 101 8.33 -6.59 -6.41
C GLN A 101 8.43 -5.79 -5.10
N ALA A 102 8.99 -6.38 -4.05
CA ALA A 102 9.15 -5.71 -2.76
C ALA A 102 10.01 -4.44 -2.88
N GLN A 103 11.06 -4.48 -3.70
CA GLN A 103 11.93 -3.32 -3.93
C GLN A 103 11.20 -2.13 -4.54
N ILE A 104 10.13 -2.34 -5.33
CA ILE A 104 9.30 -1.26 -5.88
C ILE A 104 8.56 -0.51 -4.76
N PHE A 105 8.13 -1.22 -3.71
CA PHE A 105 7.40 -0.62 -2.59
C PHE A 105 8.31 -0.02 -1.54
N LEU A 106 9.41 -0.74 -1.22
CA LEU A 106 10.27 -0.40 -0.09
C LEU A 106 11.41 0.53 -0.50
N HIS A 107 11.69 0.66 -1.81
CA HIS A 107 12.79 1.43 -2.38
C HIS A 107 14.17 1.00 -1.87
N GLU A 108 14.27 -0.21 -1.29
CA GLU A 108 15.50 -0.80 -0.78
C GLU A 108 15.55 -2.30 -1.10
N PRO A 109 16.73 -2.90 -1.20
CA PRO A 109 16.85 -4.34 -1.39
C PRO A 109 16.38 -5.08 -0.14
N VAL A 110 15.65 -6.18 -0.35
CA VAL A 110 15.18 -7.06 0.72
C VAL A 110 15.81 -8.44 0.62
N ASP A 111 16.11 -9.02 1.77
CA ASP A 111 16.51 -10.43 1.85
C ASP A 111 15.25 -11.29 1.99
N VAL A 112 15.12 -12.27 1.09
CA VAL A 112 13.91 -13.09 0.99
C VAL A 112 14.29 -14.56 1.02
N GLU A 113 13.69 -15.29 1.93
CA GLU A 113 13.86 -16.74 2.08
C GLU A 113 12.64 -17.47 1.51
N LYS A 114 12.90 -18.56 0.77
CA LYS A 114 11.84 -19.47 0.32
C LYS A 114 11.53 -20.47 1.42
N ILE A 115 10.25 -20.59 1.75
CA ILE A 115 9.76 -21.59 2.70
C ILE A 115 8.75 -22.52 2.02
N THR A 116 8.55 -23.69 2.61
CA THR A 116 7.49 -24.63 2.25
C THR A 116 6.55 -24.72 3.45
N LEU A 117 5.27 -24.53 3.22
CA LEU A 117 4.26 -24.79 4.24
C LEU A 117 4.02 -26.29 4.26
N GLY A 118 4.24 -26.92 5.43
CA GLY A 118 4.02 -28.34 5.64
C GLY A 118 2.53 -28.71 5.62
#